data_29b632cdb5fe329acac79105537b5750
#
_entry.id   29b632cdb5fe329acac79105537b5750
#
_cell.length_a   1.000
_cell.length_b   1.000
_cell.length_c   1.000
_cell.angle_alpha   90.00
_cell.angle_beta   90.00
_cell.angle_gamma   90.00
#
_symmetry.space_group_name_H-M   'P 1'
#
loop_
_entity.id
_entity.type
_entity.pdbx_description
1 polymer ?
#
loop_
_entity_poly.entity_id
_entity_poly.type
_entity_poly.pdbx_seq_one_letter_code
_entity_poly.pdbx_strand_id
1 'polypeptide(L)'
;MSAAERLQPALAAAEPLFSARDLTRLHGPEKGCQGVSFDLYPGEVLGIVGESGSGKSTLLSLLSGRCPPDRGSVSYRARDGQWLDLYSASEAERRTLLRTEWGFVEQNPRDGLRMAVSAGANIGERLMAQGVRHYGELRAAGLDWLSQVEIDPARIDDLPRTFSGGMQQRLQIARNLVSAPRLVFMDEPTGGLDVSVQARLLDLL
;
A
#
# COMPACT_ATOMS: atom_id res chain seq x y z
N MET A 1 -28.73 -15.42 -3.35
CA MET A 1 -27.79 -14.87 -2.35
C MET A 1 -26.58 -14.34 -3.08
N SER A 2 -26.36 -13.04 -3.05
CA SER A 2 -25.21 -12.39 -3.70
C SER A 2 -23.90 -12.65 -2.90
N ALA A 3 -22.75 -12.45 -3.54
CA ALA A 3 -21.46 -12.56 -2.84
C ALA A 3 -21.39 -11.61 -1.63
N ALA A 4 -22.03 -10.44 -1.71
CA ALA A 4 -22.14 -9.48 -0.62
C ALA A 4 -22.92 -10.00 0.60
N GLU A 5 -23.99 -10.81 0.39
CA GLU A 5 -24.77 -11.42 1.48
C GLU A 5 -24.01 -12.54 2.21
N ARG A 6 -22.99 -13.14 1.57
CA ARG A 6 -22.14 -14.19 2.20
C ARG A 6 -20.96 -13.61 2.99
N LEU A 7 -20.54 -12.37 2.69
CA LEU A 7 -19.45 -11.70 3.39
C LEU A 7 -19.87 -11.07 4.72
N GLN A 8 -21.12 -10.62 4.84
CA GLN A 8 -21.60 -9.95 6.05
C GLN A 8 -21.55 -10.77 7.35
N PRO A 9 -21.89 -12.07 7.41
CA PRO A 9 -21.81 -12.83 8.66
C PRO A 9 -20.38 -13.22 9.05
N ALA A 10 -19.43 -13.29 8.11
CA ALA A 10 -18.03 -13.59 8.40
C ALA A 10 -17.28 -12.37 8.98
N LEU A 11 -17.66 -11.17 8.58
CA LEU A 11 -17.11 -9.91 9.11
C LEU A 11 -17.60 -9.60 10.53
N ALA A 12 -18.80 -10.03 10.89
CA ALA A 12 -19.38 -9.78 12.22
C ALA A 12 -18.66 -10.51 13.38
N ALA A 13 -17.82 -11.52 13.09
CA ALA A 13 -17.02 -12.26 14.06
C ALA A 13 -15.51 -11.94 13.97
N ALA A 14 -15.08 -11.19 12.96
CA ALA A 14 -13.68 -10.83 12.77
C ALA A 14 -13.33 -9.57 13.57
N GLU A 15 -12.17 -9.59 14.22
CA GLU A 15 -11.63 -8.37 14.82
C GLU A 15 -10.98 -7.50 13.74
N PRO A 16 -11.14 -6.17 13.80
CA PRO A 16 -10.56 -5.28 12.81
C PRO A 16 -9.02 -5.37 12.81
N LEU A 17 -8.45 -5.19 11.62
CA LEU A 17 -7.01 -5.11 11.40
C LEU A 17 -6.49 -3.68 11.63
N PHE A 18 -7.31 -2.70 11.27
CA PHE A 18 -6.95 -1.29 11.26
C PHE A 18 -8.16 -0.46 11.69
N SER A 19 -7.93 0.57 12.47
CA SER A 19 -8.99 1.43 13.01
C SER A 19 -8.56 2.88 12.96
N ALA A 20 -9.41 3.72 12.41
CA ALA A 20 -9.29 5.18 12.44
C ALA A 20 -10.42 5.77 13.29
N ARG A 21 -10.12 6.74 14.14
CA ARG A 21 -11.09 7.39 15.02
C ARG A 21 -10.93 8.90 15.01
N ASP A 22 -11.98 9.59 14.60
CA ASP A 22 -12.12 11.05 14.61
C ASP A 22 -10.93 11.79 13.96
N LEU A 23 -10.36 11.18 12.90
CA LEU A 23 -9.20 11.75 12.23
C LEU A 23 -9.54 13.08 11.60
N THR A 24 -8.78 14.09 12.00
CA THR A 24 -8.93 15.45 11.51
C THR A 24 -7.57 16.05 11.19
N ARG A 25 -7.45 16.63 10.01
CA ARG A 25 -6.29 17.44 9.58
C ARG A 25 -6.76 18.51 8.63
N LEU A 26 -6.54 19.77 9.01
CA LEU A 26 -6.94 20.93 8.20
C LEU A 26 -5.70 21.70 7.74
N HIS A 27 -5.65 22.03 6.46
CA HIS A 27 -4.62 22.86 5.83
C HIS A 27 -5.15 24.29 5.55
N GLY A 28 -6.33 24.63 6.08
CA GLY A 28 -7.04 25.88 5.88
C GLY A 28 -8.55 25.68 6.11
N PRO A 29 -9.38 26.71 5.93
CA PRO A 29 -10.80 26.65 6.32
C PRO A 29 -11.61 25.51 5.67
N GLU A 30 -11.23 25.09 4.45
CA GLU A 30 -11.99 24.11 3.67
C GLU A 30 -11.09 23.01 3.06
N LYS A 31 -9.82 22.88 3.49
CA LYS A 31 -8.88 21.91 2.93
C LYS A 31 -8.41 20.92 3.98
N GLY A 32 -8.52 19.63 3.67
CA GLY A 32 -8.10 18.57 4.54
C GLY A 32 -9.19 17.51 4.72
N CYS A 33 -9.20 16.84 5.87
CA CYS A 33 -10.27 15.91 6.26
C CYS A 33 -10.66 16.17 7.71
N GLN A 34 -11.91 15.86 8.06
CA GLN A 34 -12.46 16.15 9.39
C GLN A 34 -13.35 15.01 9.88
N GLY A 35 -13.10 14.54 11.09
CA GLY A 35 -13.96 13.61 11.81
C GLY A 35 -14.08 12.22 11.18
N VAL A 36 -13.07 11.76 10.47
CA VAL A 36 -13.12 10.49 9.74
C VAL A 36 -12.91 9.32 10.72
N SER A 37 -13.86 8.38 10.71
CA SER A 37 -13.81 7.17 11.55
C SER A 37 -14.27 5.95 10.76
N PHE A 38 -13.52 4.86 10.82
CA PHE A 38 -13.88 3.55 10.24
C PHE A 38 -13.02 2.44 10.84
N ASP A 39 -13.45 1.21 10.61
CA ASP A 39 -12.68 -0.01 10.83
C ASP A 39 -12.44 -0.69 9.48
N LEU A 40 -11.28 -1.31 9.33
CA LEU A 40 -10.93 -2.15 8.18
C LEU A 40 -10.58 -3.56 8.66
N TYR A 41 -11.17 -4.55 8.03
CA TYR A 41 -11.03 -5.95 8.41
C TYR A 41 -10.06 -6.69 7.46
N PRO A 42 -9.48 -7.82 7.90
CA PRO A 42 -8.65 -8.65 7.01
C PRO A 42 -9.41 -9.07 5.75
N GLY A 43 -8.79 -8.89 4.57
CA GLY A 43 -9.38 -9.22 3.28
C GLY A 43 -10.40 -8.19 2.76
N GLU A 44 -10.56 -7.05 3.45
CA GLU A 44 -11.44 -5.98 3.02
C GLU A 44 -10.70 -4.94 2.17
N VAL A 45 -11.38 -4.41 1.16
CA VAL A 45 -10.91 -3.28 0.35
C VAL A 45 -11.81 -2.07 0.62
N LEU A 46 -11.21 -1.00 1.15
CA LEU A 46 -11.90 0.26 1.40
C LEU A 46 -11.57 1.26 0.29
N GLY A 47 -12.56 1.60 -0.53
CA GLY A 47 -12.45 2.65 -1.55
C GLY A 47 -12.79 4.03 -0.98
N ILE A 48 -11.87 5.00 -1.15
CA ILE A 48 -12.07 6.40 -0.79
C ILE A 48 -12.28 7.19 -2.07
N VAL A 49 -13.49 7.69 -2.28
CA VAL A 49 -13.88 8.44 -3.48
C VAL A 49 -14.24 9.87 -3.15
N GLY A 50 -14.08 10.77 -4.10
CA GLY A 50 -14.39 12.19 -3.95
C GLY A 50 -13.70 13.03 -5.03
N GLU A 51 -14.11 14.28 -5.16
CA GLU A 51 -13.53 15.23 -6.11
C GLU A 51 -12.06 15.52 -5.85
N SER A 52 -11.38 16.09 -6.85
CA SER A 52 -9.99 16.57 -6.67
C SER A 52 -9.97 17.64 -5.57
N GLY A 53 -9.02 17.54 -4.65
CA GLY A 53 -8.91 18.46 -3.52
C GLY A 53 -9.82 18.18 -2.33
N SER A 54 -10.65 17.10 -2.35
CA SER A 54 -11.54 16.74 -1.24
C SER A 54 -10.83 16.16 0.00
N GLY A 55 -9.49 16.09 0.00
CA GLY A 55 -8.70 15.61 1.14
C GLY A 55 -8.32 14.14 1.12
N LYS A 56 -8.57 13.38 0.02
CA LYS A 56 -8.23 11.95 -0.09
C LYS A 56 -6.76 11.66 0.22
N SER A 57 -5.83 12.34 -0.43
CA SER A 57 -4.38 12.15 -0.20
C SER A 57 -3.94 12.62 1.19
N THR A 58 -4.62 13.64 1.76
CA THR A 58 -4.42 14.03 3.16
C THR A 58 -4.83 12.90 4.10
N LEU A 59 -6.03 12.34 3.90
CA LEU A 59 -6.50 11.20 4.69
C LEU A 59 -5.55 10.00 4.55
N LEU A 60 -5.15 9.65 3.32
CA LEU A 60 -4.21 8.55 3.10
C LEU A 60 -2.86 8.76 3.79
N SER A 61 -2.37 10.01 3.81
CA SER A 61 -1.15 10.38 4.54
C SER A 61 -1.30 10.25 6.05
N LEU A 62 -2.47 10.56 6.61
CA LEU A 62 -2.79 10.32 8.01
C LEU A 62 -2.85 8.82 8.31
N LEU A 63 -3.59 8.06 7.53
CA LEU A 63 -3.75 6.61 7.74
C LEU A 63 -2.42 5.86 7.66
N SER A 64 -1.52 6.29 6.81
CA SER A 64 -0.18 5.68 6.64
C SER A 64 0.90 6.21 7.58
N GLY A 65 0.57 7.15 8.49
CA GLY A 65 1.51 7.72 9.46
C GLY A 65 2.54 8.69 8.86
N ARG A 66 2.31 9.18 7.64
CA ARG A 66 3.21 10.14 6.96
C ARG A 66 3.10 11.56 7.47
N CYS A 67 1.94 11.92 7.99
CA CYS A 67 1.75 13.19 8.71
C CYS A 67 0.90 12.95 9.96
N PRO A 68 1.13 13.69 11.06
CA PRO A 68 0.31 13.57 12.26
C PRO A 68 -1.05 14.24 12.05
N PRO A 69 -2.13 13.74 12.67
CA PRO A 69 -3.42 14.41 12.70
C PRO A 69 -3.38 15.62 13.65
N ASP A 70 -4.31 16.56 13.44
CA ASP A 70 -4.60 17.61 14.43
C ASP A 70 -5.42 17.01 15.59
N ARG A 71 -6.24 15.97 15.29
CA ARG A 71 -7.06 15.23 16.25
C ARG A 71 -7.35 13.83 15.73
N GLY A 72 -7.63 12.92 16.67
CA GLY A 72 -7.97 11.53 16.37
C GLY A 72 -6.78 10.58 16.50
N SER A 73 -7.03 9.31 16.24
CA SER A 73 -6.04 8.24 16.36
C SER A 73 -6.14 7.24 15.23
N VAL A 74 -5.04 6.54 14.99
CA VAL A 74 -4.95 5.38 14.09
C VAL A 74 -4.37 4.22 14.85
N SER A 75 -5.09 3.12 14.91
CA SER A 75 -4.65 1.90 15.56
C SER A 75 -4.51 0.76 14.53
N TYR A 76 -3.44 0.02 14.63
CA TYR A 76 -3.14 -1.13 13.79
C TYR A 76 -2.90 -2.37 14.65
N ARG A 77 -3.46 -3.51 14.24
CA ARG A 77 -3.27 -4.79 14.91
C ARG A 77 -2.11 -5.53 14.27
N ALA A 78 -0.98 -5.53 14.96
CA ALA A 78 0.25 -6.17 14.52
C ALA A 78 0.12 -7.71 14.45
N ARG A 79 1.12 -8.40 13.87
CA ARG A 79 1.10 -9.86 13.69
C ARG A 79 1.03 -10.65 15.00
N ASP A 80 1.53 -10.08 16.09
CA ASP A 80 1.45 -10.65 17.44
C ASP A 80 0.09 -10.45 18.12
N GLY A 81 -0.87 -9.81 17.42
CA GLY A 81 -2.21 -9.52 17.91
C GLY A 81 -2.32 -8.25 18.77
N GLN A 82 -1.21 -7.57 19.07
CA GLN A 82 -1.22 -6.36 19.85
C GLN A 82 -1.69 -5.16 19.01
N TRP A 83 -2.45 -4.27 19.64
CA TRP A 83 -2.82 -3.00 19.05
C TRP A 83 -1.71 -1.97 19.23
N LEU A 84 -1.31 -1.37 18.16
CA LEU A 84 -0.35 -0.29 18.11
C LEU A 84 -1.06 1.00 17.71
N ASP A 85 -1.01 2.03 18.57
CA ASP A 85 -1.39 3.38 18.17
C ASP A 85 -0.25 3.98 17.34
N LEU A 86 -0.56 4.30 16.09
CA LEU A 86 0.44 4.71 15.11
C LEU A 86 1.18 6.00 15.49
N TYR A 87 0.50 6.90 16.17
CA TYR A 87 1.05 8.21 16.53
C TYR A 87 1.71 8.24 17.92
N SER A 88 1.39 7.26 18.76
CA SER A 88 2.09 7.04 20.04
C SER A 88 3.31 6.11 19.87
N ALA A 89 3.36 5.35 18.75
CA ALA A 89 4.46 4.45 18.45
C ALA A 89 5.76 5.21 18.20
N SER A 90 6.87 4.61 18.60
CA SER A 90 8.21 5.10 18.29
C SER A 90 8.47 5.12 16.78
N GLU A 91 9.42 5.97 16.36
CA GLU A 91 9.82 6.01 14.94
C GLU A 91 10.35 4.65 14.47
N ALA A 92 11.03 3.89 15.32
CA ALA A 92 11.55 2.57 15.01
C ALA A 92 10.43 1.56 14.73
N GLU A 93 9.37 1.54 15.54
CA GLU A 93 8.20 0.69 15.36
C GLU A 93 7.45 1.04 14.06
N ARG A 94 7.17 2.33 13.83
CA ARG A 94 6.54 2.78 12.57
C ARG A 94 7.37 2.40 11.35
N ARG A 95 8.68 2.60 11.40
CA ARG A 95 9.59 2.22 10.32
C ARG A 95 9.57 0.71 10.06
N THR A 96 9.48 -0.09 11.10
CA THR A 96 9.37 -1.56 10.98
C THR A 96 8.07 -1.94 10.27
N LEU A 97 6.92 -1.39 10.70
CA LEU A 97 5.63 -1.63 10.04
C LEU A 97 5.68 -1.31 8.55
N LEU A 98 6.14 -0.11 8.20
CA LEU A 98 6.24 0.36 6.80
C LEU A 98 7.16 -0.51 5.94
N ARG A 99 8.14 -1.19 6.54
CA ARG A 99 9.10 -2.04 5.82
C ARG A 99 8.66 -3.49 5.69
N THR A 100 7.92 -4.01 6.67
CA THR A 100 7.66 -5.45 6.77
C THR A 100 6.20 -5.85 6.65
N GLU A 101 5.26 -4.98 7.06
CA GLU A 101 3.85 -5.32 7.13
C GLU A 101 2.96 -4.47 6.21
N TRP A 102 3.40 -3.26 5.85
CA TRP A 102 2.63 -2.33 5.05
C TRP A 102 3.23 -2.08 3.67
N GLY A 103 2.38 -1.92 2.65
CA GLY A 103 2.75 -1.42 1.34
C GLY A 103 2.19 -0.01 1.13
N PHE A 104 2.89 0.80 0.33
CA PHE A 104 2.36 2.08 -0.11
C PHE A 104 2.64 2.29 -1.60
N VAL A 105 1.58 2.44 -2.39
CA VAL A 105 1.65 2.74 -3.82
C VAL A 105 1.36 4.23 -4.01
N GLU A 106 2.39 4.96 -4.45
CA GLU A 106 2.32 6.40 -4.72
C GLU A 106 1.56 6.68 -6.02
N GLN A 107 0.91 7.82 -6.09
CA GLN A 107 0.30 8.32 -7.31
C GLN A 107 1.34 8.50 -8.43
N ASN A 108 2.49 9.12 -8.12
CA ASN A 108 3.61 9.18 -9.04
C ASN A 108 4.60 8.02 -8.73
N PRO A 109 4.77 7.04 -9.63
CA PRO A 109 5.61 5.88 -9.37
C PRO A 109 7.08 6.21 -9.10
N ARG A 110 7.56 7.38 -9.54
CA ARG A 110 8.94 7.82 -9.29
C ARG A 110 9.23 8.09 -7.83
N ASP A 111 8.20 8.44 -7.07
CA ASP A 111 8.33 8.70 -5.62
C ASP A 111 8.40 7.38 -4.82
N GLY A 112 7.82 6.30 -5.38
CA GLY A 112 7.82 4.96 -4.79
C GLY A 112 8.97 4.05 -5.27
N LEU A 113 9.71 4.40 -6.33
CA LEU A 113 10.76 3.59 -6.92
C LEU A 113 12.15 4.20 -6.74
N ARG A 114 13.15 3.34 -6.59
CA ARG A 114 14.56 3.74 -6.65
C ARG A 114 15.03 3.74 -8.10
N MET A 115 14.98 4.90 -8.75
CA MET A 115 15.21 5.07 -10.19
C MET A 115 16.64 4.71 -10.65
N ALA A 116 17.59 4.63 -9.72
CA ALA A 116 19.01 4.34 -9.99
C ALA A 116 19.40 2.88 -9.73
N VAL A 117 18.46 2.01 -9.33
CA VAL A 117 18.70 0.57 -9.16
C VAL A 117 17.78 -0.22 -10.04
N SER A 118 18.15 -1.46 -10.39
CA SER A 118 17.39 -2.30 -11.32
C SER A 118 15.98 -2.62 -10.83
N ALA A 119 15.12 -3.07 -11.77
CA ALA A 119 13.76 -3.50 -11.45
C ALA A 119 13.76 -4.63 -10.43
N GLY A 120 14.61 -5.65 -10.62
CA GLY A 120 14.74 -6.75 -9.66
C GLY A 120 15.22 -6.30 -8.28
N ALA A 121 16.14 -5.32 -8.20
CA ALA A 121 16.60 -4.78 -6.93
C ALA A 121 15.50 -3.95 -6.22
N ASN A 122 14.66 -3.24 -6.97
CA ASN A 122 13.49 -2.55 -6.42
C ASN A 122 12.52 -3.54 -5.75
N ILE A 123 12.22 -4.67 -6.40
CA ILE A 123 11.35 -5.73 -5.85
C ILE A 123 12.04 -6.40 -4.65
N GLY A 124 13.29 -6.85 -4.82
CA GLY A 124 14.03 -7.60 -3.80
C GLY A 124 14.29 -6.83 -2.50
N GLU A 125 14.34 -5.50 -2.54
CA GLU A 125 14.58 -4.65 -1.34
C GLU A 125 13.55 -4.93 -0.23
N ARG A 126 12.30 -5.18 -0.57
CA ARG A 126 11.24 -5.47 0.41
C ARG A 126 11.45 -6.82 1.09
N LEU A 127 11.84 -7.84 0.34
CA LEU A 127 12.18 -9.16 0.88
C LEU A 127 13.44 -9.11 1.76
N MET A 128 14.43 -8.29 1.37
CA MET A 128 15.61 -8.06 2.21
C MET A 128 15.24 -7.43 3.56
N ALA A 129 14.24 -6.56 3.61
CA ALA A 129 13.74 -5.99 4.85
C ALA A 129 13.10 -7.05 5.77
N GLN A 130 12.54 -8.12 5.19
CA GLN A 130 12.00 -9.29 5.92
C GLN A 130 13.06 -10.34 6.28
N GLY A 131 14.33 -10.12 5.92
CA GLY A 131 15.44 -11.00 6.30
C GLY A 131 15.94 -11.92 5.20
N VAL A 132 15.33 -11.94 4.00
CA VAL A 132 15.84 -12.74 2.87
C VAL A 132 17.22 -12.20 2.46
N ARG A 133 18.22 -13.08 2.34
CA ARG A 133 19.61 -12.70 2.01
C ARG A 133 20.15 -13.42 0.78
N HIS A 134 19.51 -14.49 0.36
CA HIS A 134 19.98 -15.29 -0.76
C HIS A 134 19.62 -14.62 -2.10
N TYR A 135 20.65 -14.25 -2.87
CA TYR A 135 20.47 -13.52 -4.14
C TYR A 135 19.55 -14.26 -5.13
N GLY A 136 19.72 -15.61 -5.25
CA GLY A 136 18.88 -16.43 -6.15
C GLY A 136 17.40 -16.36 -5.81
N GLU A 137 17.04 -16.36 -4.51
CA GLU A 137 15.65 -16.22 -4.05
C GLU A 137 15.10 -14.83 -4.38
N LEU A 138 15.88 -13.77 -4.11
CA LEU A 138 15.50 -12.40 -4.44
C LEU A 138 15.27 -12.22 -5.94
N ARG A 139 16.16 -12.79 -6.77
CA ARG A 139 16.05 -12.72 -8.22
C ARG A 139 14.85 -13.52 -8.75
N ALA A 140 14.64 -14.74 -8.23
CA ALA A 140 13.50 -15.57 -8.61
C ALA A 140 12.16 -14.88 -8.30
N ALA A 141 12.02 -14.32 -7.12
CA ALA A 141 10.85 -13.52 -6.76
C ALA A 141 10.68 -12.30 -7.67
N GLY A 142 11.78 -11.63 -8.02
CA GLY A 142 11.74 -10.50 -8.96
C GLY A 142 11.24 -10.89 -10.34
N LEU A 143 11.70 -12.01 -10.89
CA LEU A 143 11.27 -12.54 -12.21
C LEU A 143 9.78 -12.90 -12.19
N ASP A 144 9.32 -13.58 -11.15
CA ASP A 144 7.93 -13.98 -10.97
C ASP A 144 7.01 -12.73 -10.90
N TRP A 145 7.34 -11.77 -10.05
CA TRP A 145 6.55 -10.55 -9.91
C TRP A 145 6.54 -9.67 -11.16
N LEU A 146 7.65 -9.59 -11.92
CA LEU A 146 7.65 -8.89 -13.21
C LEU A 146 6.65 -9.55 -14.17
N SER A 147 6.60 -10.88 -14.20
CA SER A 147 5.63 -11.61 -15.02
C SER A 147 4.19 -11.33 -14.58
N GLN A 148 3.90 -11.36 -13.27
CA GLN A 148 2.57 -11.11 -12.72
C GLN A 148 2.05 -9.70 -13.07
N VAL A 149 2.94 -8.69 -13.11
CA VAL A 149 2.58 -7.32 -13.46
C VAL A 149 2.79 -7.01 -14.96
N GLU A 150 2.91 -8.02 -15.81
CA GLU A 150 3.07 -7.90 -17.28
C GLU A 150 4.25 -7.02 -17.71
N ILE A 151 5.36 -7.15 -17.03
CA ILE A 151 6.65 -6.63 -17.46
C ILE A 151 7.51 -7.82 -17.89
N ASP A 152 8.11 -7.75 -19.08
CA ASP A 152 9.01 -8.80 -19.57
C ASP A 152 10.09 -9.11 -18.52
N PRO A 153 10.16 -10.35 -17.99
CA PRO A 153 11.18 -10.74 -17.01
C PRO A 153 12.62 -10.54 -17.47
N ALA A 154 12.89 -10.52 -18.79
CA ALA A 154 14.21 -10.21 -19.34
C ALA A 154 14.70 -8.82 -18.94
N ARG A 155 13.79 -7.92 -18.53
CA ARG A 155 14.08 -6.55 -18.11
C ARG A 155 14.39 -6.41 -16.60
N ILE A 156 14.60 -7.52 -15.89
CA ILE A 156 14.87 -7.52 -14.45
C ILE A 156 16.07 -6.66 -14.04
N ASP A 157 17.07 -6.57 -14.92
CA ASP A 157 18.29 -5.80 -14.69
C ASP A 157 18.20 -4.36 -15.23
N ASP A 158 17.10 -4.00 -15.91
CA ASP A 158 16.85 -2.66 -16.41
C ASP A 158 16.56 -1.67 -15.27
N LEU A 159 16.92 -0.40 -15.50
CA LEU A 159 16.58 0.68 -14.55
C LEU A 159 15.15 1.20 -14.80
N PRO A 160 14.38 1.52 -13.75
CA PRO A 160 13.01 2.01 -13.89
C PRO A 160 12.89 3.26 -14.77
N ARG A 161 13.92 4.09 -14.87
CA ARG A 161 13.95 5.26 -15.77
C ARG A 161 13.79 4.91 -17.25
N THR A 162 14.07 3.66 -17.67
CA THR A 162 13.89 3.18 -19.05
C THR A 162 12.49 2.61 -19.30
N PHE A 163 11.64 2.55 -18.29
CA PHE A 163 10.29 2.03 -18.35
C PHE A 163 9.31 3.16 -18.68
N SER A 164 8.22 2.83 -19.37
CA SER A 164 7.09 3.74 -19.52
C SER A 164 6.44 4.07 -18.17
N GLY A 165 5.64 5.12 -18.08
CA GLY A 165 4.92 5.48 -16.85
C GLY A 165 4.07 4.33 -16.31
N GLY A 166 3.31 3.65 -17.19
CA GLY A 166 2.52 2.48 -16.82
C GLY A 166 3.37 1.29 -16.35
N MET A 167 4.54 1.07 -16.95
CA MET A 167 5.48 0.04 -16.47
C MET A 167 6.08 0.42 -15.11
N GLN A 168 6.40 1.69 -14.88
CA GLN A 168 6.88 2.16 -13.58
C GLN A 168 5.82 1.95 -12.50
N GLN A 169 4.54 2.23 -12.81
CA GLN A 169 3.42 1.99 -11.89
C GLN A 169 3.29 0.50 -11.54
N ARG A 170 3.32 -0.37 -12.55
CA ARG A 170 3.27 -1.83 -12.36
C ARG A 170 4.46 -2.36 -11.56
N LEU A 171 5.65 -1.85 -11.82
CA LEU A 171 6.84 -2.19 -11.02
C LEU A 171 6.71 -1.73 -9.56
N GLN A 172 6.16 -0.54 -9.32
CA GLN A 172 5.90 -0.06 -7.96
C GLN A 172 4.94 -0.97 -7.21
N ILE A 173 3.92 -1.47 -7.88
CA ILE A 173 2.95 -2.41 -7.31
C ILE A 173 3.64 -3.74 -6.98
N ALA A 174 4.39 -4.33 -7.93
CA ALA A 174 5.17 -5.55 -7.69
C ALA A 174 6.10 -5.41 -6.49
N ARG A 175 6.82 -4.28 -6.41
CA ARG A 175 7.69 -3.94 -5.27
C ARG A 175 6.94 -3.95 -3.94
N ASN A 176 5.70 -3.44 -3.90
CA ASN A 176 4.95 -3.38 -2.66
C ASN A 176 4.32 -4.73 -2.28
N LEU A 177 3.83 -5.51 -3.26
CA LEU A 177 3.10 -6.75 -2.99
C LEU A 177 4.02 -7.96 -2.76
N VAL A 178 5.26 -7.96 -3.26
CA VAL A 178 6.20 -9.09 -3.12
C VAL A 178 6.42 -9.53 -1.66
N SER A 179 6.32 -8.62 -0.71
CA SER A 179 6.48 -8.90 0.72
C SER A 179 5.22 -9.46 1.39
N ALA A 180 4.15 -9.73 0.62
CA ALA A 180 2.83 -10.10 1.13
C ALA A 180 2.41 -9.21 2.32
N PRO A 181 2.29 -7.89 2.11
CA PRO A 181 1.94 -6.96 3.17
C PRO A 181 0.53 -7.26 3.71
N ARG A 182 0.30 -6.99 4.99
CA ARG A 182 -1.04 -7.15 5.61
C ARG A 182 -1.96 -5.96 5.32
N LEU A 183 -1.39 -4.81 4.97
CA LEU A 183 -2.13 -3.59 4.65
C LEU A 183 -1.42 -2.87 3.50
N VAL A 184 -2.19 -2.46 2.50
CA VAL A 184 -1.68 -1.68 1.37
C VAL A 184 -2.47 -0.38 1.24
N PHE A 185 -1.76 0.73 1.25
CA PHE A 185 -2.30 2.03 0.90
C PHE A 185 -2.01 2.33 -0.56
N MET A 186 -3.00 2.79 -1.30
CA MET A 186 -2.85 3.10 -2.72
C MET A 186 -3.44 4.47 -3.03
N ASP A 187 -2.62 5.37 -3.56
CA ASP A 187 -3.06 6.68 -4.04
C ASP A 187 -3.21 6.63 -5.56
N GLU A 188 -4.45 6.61 -6.05
CA GLU A 188 -4.81 6.52 -7.48
C GLU A 188 -4.00 5.45 -8.27
N PRO A 189 -3.97 4.17 -7.82
CA PRO A 189 -3.05 3.15 -8.34
C PRO A 189 -3.29 2.79 -9.81
N THR A 190 -4.47 3.11 -10.34
CA THR A 190 -4.87 2.81 -11.71
C THR A 190 -4.67 3.98 -12.68
N GLY A 191 -4.20 5.13 -12.18
CA GLY A 191 -3.95 6.31 -13.00
C GLY A 191 -2.95 6.02 -14.13
N GLY A 192 -3.36 6.27 -15.38
CA GLY A 192 -2.51 6.06 -16.55
C GLY A 192 -2.29 4.60 -16.97
N LEU A 193 -3.05 3.65 -16.43
CA LEU A 193 -3.06 2.25 -16.85
C LEU A 193 -4.25 1.97 -17.79
N ASP A 194 -4.05 1.09 -18.76
CA ASP A 194 -5.10 0.57 -19.62
C ASP A 194 -6.12 -0.26 -18.81
N VAL A 195 -7.39 -0.30 -19.24
CA VAL A 195 -8.49 -0.95 -18.54
C VAL A 195 -8.22 -2.44 -18.26
N SER A 196 -7.59 -3.14 -19.19
CA SER A 196 -7.22 -4.57 -19.03
C SER A 196 -6.18 -4.77 -17.92
N VAL A 197 -5.23 -3.85 -17.82
CA VAL A 197 -4.19 -3.86 -16.77
C VAL A 197 -4.79 -3.50 -15.41
N GLN A 198 -5.75 -2.57 -15.38
CA GLN A 198 -6.48 -2.22 -14.15
C GLN A 198 -7.23 -3.42 -13.58
N ALA A 199 -7.96 -4.17 -14.44
CA ALA A 199 -8.69 -5.36 -14.01
C ALA A 199 -7.76 -6.41 -13.39
N ARG A 200 -6.64 -6.73 -14.04
CA ARG A 200 -5.65 -7.66 -13.48
C ARG A 200 -5.01 -7.19 -12.19
N LEU A 201 -4.78 -5.88 -12.06
CA LEU A 201 -4.27 -5.32 -10.83
C LEU A 201 -5.22 -5.56 -9.66
N LEU A 202 -6.52 -5.39 -9.89
CA LEU A 202 -7.56 -5.68 -8.89
C LEU A 202 -7.62 -7.17 -8.54
N ASP A 203 -7.31 -8.07 -9.48
CA ASP A 203 -7.25 -9.52 -9.23
C ASP A 203 -6.00 -9.92 -8.38
N LEU A 204 -4.99 -9.07 -8.30
CA LEU A 204 -3.79 -9.30 -7.47
C LEU A 204 -3.96 -8.82 -6.01
N LEU A 205 -5.00 -8.04 -5.73
CA LEU A 205 -5.29 -7.47 -4.41
C LEU A 205 -6.33 -8.30 -3.65
#